data_9da992eaef4d5f5556e3b1cc7ef5489c
#
_entry.id   9da992eaef4d5f5556e3b1cc7ef5489c
#
_cell.length_a   1.000
_cell.length_b   1.000
_cell.length_c   1.000
_cell.angle_alpha   90.00
_cell.angle_beta   90.00
_cell.angle_gamma   90.00
#
_symmetry.space_group_name_H-M   'P 1'
#
loop_
_entity.id
_entity.type
_entity.pdbx_description
1 polymer ?
#
loop_
_entity_poly.entity_id
_entity_poly.type
_entity_poly.pdbx_seq_one_letter_code
_entity_poly.pdbx_strand_id
1 'polypeptide(L)'
;VVKHAKRLIVDTLVVAAAGAGRAGGTSSRALRTAVPAAPGRSKPWFLRQPAGVHAVDATFVNTLHAAALDFDSLNRAVHADLVCLPAAWSMAEASGAGGRDFIAAYVAGSELVSRWSRAAQGPSKGWSGTSLYGGLGAAVAAGKLMQLPDVTLRHAIGLACSQAAGTQQANVEQVLSKRLQPALAARQGVFAAHLAASGASAPEHALEGRFGLRALTQPGDDSQVLDGLWQQWQFLDTGLKAYPVCACSHAAIEACLSLRLSLIHI
;
A
#
# COMPACT_ATOMS: atom_id res chain seq x y z
N VAL A 1 -8.55 13.34 -10.88
CA VAL A 1 -8.33 12.48 -9.70
C VAL A 1 -9.32 11.32 -9.69
N VAL A 2 -10.65 11.55 -9.55
CA VAL A 2 -11.65 10.46 -9.39
C VAL A 2 -11.66 9.46 -10.54
N LYS A 3 -11.58 9.90 -11.80
CA LYS A 3 -11.49 8.99 -12.97
C LYS A 3 -10.25 8.11 -12.90
N HIS A 4 -9.11 8.68 -12.51
CA HIS A 4 -7.86 7.93 -12.33
C HIS A 4 -7.97 6.93 -11.18
N ALA A 5 -8.49 7.36 -10.03
CA ALA A 5 -8.74 6.47 -8.89
C ALA A 5 -9.60 5.25 -9.28
N LYS A 6 -10.68 5.45 -10.04
CA LYS A 6 -11.52 4.34 -10.52
C LYS A 6 -10.78 3.35 -11.41
N ARG A 7 -9.86 3.83 -12.27
CA ARG A 7 -9.02 2.95 -13.09
C ARG A 7 -8.07 2.10 -12.24
N LEU A 8 -7.41 2.72 -11.26
CA LEU A 8 -6.50 2.03 -10.34
C LEU A 8 -7.25 1.04 -9.45
N ILE A 9 -8.47 1.36 -9.01
CA ILE A 9 -9.33 0.42 -8.27
C ILE A 9 -9.62 -0.82 -9.10
N VAL A 10 -10.03 -0.65 -10.36
CA VAL A 10 -10.32 -1.78 -11.25
C VAL A 10 -9.06 -2.61 -11.49
N ASP A 11 -7.93 -1.97 -11.78
CA ASP A 11 -6.64 -2.64 -11.97
C ASP A 11 -6.26 -3.49 -10.76
N THR A 12 -6.23 -2.87 -9.57
CA THR A 12 -5.86 -3.58 -8.34
C THR A 12 -6.79 -4.76 -8.03
N LEU A 13 -8.10 -4.62 -8.28
CA LEU A 13 -9.06 -5.71 -8.08
C LEU A 13 -8.82 -6.86 -9.06
N VAL A 14 -8.55 -6.57 -10.33
CA VAL A 14 -8.24 -7.59 -11.34
C VAL A 14 -6.94 -8.31 -11.01
N VAL A 15 -5.91 -7.57 -10.65
CA VAL A 15 -4.62 -8.14 -10.22
C VAL A 15 -4.78 -9.00 -8.97
N ALA A 16 -5.57 -8.54 -7.98
CA ALA A 16 -5.85 -9.31 -6.77
C ALA A 16 -6.65 -10.58 -7.05
N ALA A 17 -7.62 -10.54 -7.99
CA ALA A 17 -8.38 -11.72 -8.41
C ALA A 17 -7.46 -12.78 -9.03
N ALA A 18 -6.56 -12.35 -9.91
CA ALA A 18 -5.55 -13.22 -10.51
C ALA A 18 -4.57 -13.76 -9.45
N GLY A 19 -4.16 -12.92 -8.51
CA GLY A 19 -3.26 -13.29 -7.41
C GLY A 19 -3.88 -14.24 -6.40
N ALA A 20 -5.18 -14.15 -6.16
CA ALA A 20 -5.93 -15.09 -5.31
C ALA A 20 -6.11 -16.47 -5.96
N GLY A 21 -6.00 -16.54 -7.28
CA GLY A 21 -6.15 -17.76 -8.08
C GLY A 21 -4.92 -18.67 -8.05
N ARG A 22 -4.65 -19.35 -9.18
CA ARG A 22 -3.60 -20.37 -9.32
C ARG A 22 -2.20 -19.90 -8.96
N ALA A 23 -1.84 -18.71 -9.38
CA ALA A 23 -0.47 -18.20 -9.21
C ALA A 23 -0.14 -17.81 -7.76
N GLY A 24 -1.15 -17.40 -6.98
CA GLY A 24 -0.99 -17.03 -5.56
C GLY A 24 -1.38 -18.15 -4.57
N GLY A 25 -1.91 -19.26 -5.07
CA GLY A 25 -2.64 -20.25 -4.28
C GLY A 25 -1.88 -20.86 -3.09
N THR A 26 -0.60 -21.13 -3.22
CA THR A 26 0.21 -21.71 -2.14
C THR A 26 0.50 -20.67 -1.06
N SER A 27 0.90 -19.48 -1.45
CA SER A 27 1.21 -18.37 -0.54
C SER A 27 -0.03 -17.90 0.23
N SER A 28 -1.16 -17.75 -0.47
CA SER A 28 -2.41 -17.29 0.15
C SER A 28 -3.04 -18.35 1.07
N ARG A 29 -2.86 -19.64 0.78
CA ARG A 29 -3.41 -20.72 1.62
C ARG A 29 -2.68 -20.83 2.96
N ALA A 30 -1.34 -20.88 2.95
CA ALA A 30 -0.54 -20.97 4.16
C ALA A 30 -0.79 -19.79 5.11
N LEU A 31 -0.97 -18.60 4.54
CA LEU A 31 -1.16 -17.37 5.33
C LEU A 31 -2.58 -17.18 5.84
N ARG A 32 -3.58 -17.74 5.17
CA ARG A 32 -4.97 -17.73 5.66
C ARG A 32 -5.13 -18.52 6.96
N THR A 33 -4.38 -19.61 7.09
CA THR A 33 -4.39 -20.41 8.33
C THR A 33 -3.66 -19.73 9.48
N ALA A 34 -2.77 -18.79 9.19
CA ALA A 34 -2.01 -18.05 10.17
C ALA A 34 -2.73 -16.79 10.71
N VAL A 35 -3.79 -16.34 10.04
CA VAL A 35 -4.56 -15.16 10.46
C VAL A 35 -5.85 -15.64 11.14
N PRO A 36 -5.94 -15.58 12.47
CA PRO A 36 -7.20 -15.87 13.16
C PRO A 36 -8.24 -14.83 12.73
N ALA A 37 -9.34 -15.29 12.17
CA ALA A 37 -10.42 -14.44 11.69
C ALA A 37 -11.25 -13.94 12.89
N ALA A 38 -10.88 -12.78 13.43
CA ALA A 38 -11.76 -12.08 14.36
C ALA A 38 -13.04 -11.64 13.62
N PRO A 39 -14.23 -11.82 14.20
CA PRO A 39 -15.49 -11.42 13.58
C PRO A 39 -15.49 -9.91 13.24
N GLY A 40 -16.07 -9.56 12.09
CA GLY A 40 -16.16 -8.17 11.64
C GLY A 40 -17.09 -8.02 10.45
N ARG A 41 -17.12 -6.83 9.86
CA ARG A 41 -17.98 -6.51 8.71
C ARG A 41 -17.24 -6.55 7.37
N SER A 42 -15.90 -6.54 7.38
CA SER A 42 -15.08 -6.49 6.18
C SER A 42 -14.96 -7.87 5.54
N LYS A 43 -14.93 -7.91 4.22
CA LYS A 43 -14.84 -9.15 3.45
C LYS A 43 -13.50 -9.24 2.75
N PRO A 44 -12.70 -10.29 3.01
CA PRO A 44 -11.52 -10.56 2.23
C PRO A 44 -11.89 -10.83 0.77
N TRP A 45 -11.16 -10.16 -0.15
CA TRP A 45 -11.41 -10.30 -1.58
C TRP A 45 -11.16 -11.74 -2.05
N PHE A 46 -12.05 -12.21 -2.92
CA PHE A 46 -11.90 -13.51 -3.62
C PHE A 46 -11.77 -14.72 -2.68
N LEU A 47 -12.16 -14.56 -1.42
CA LEU A 47 -12.31 -15.69 -0.50
C LEU A 47 -13.79 -16.00 -0.28
N ARG A 48 -14.14 -17.28 -0.40
CA ARG A 48 -15.46 -17.77 0.02
C ARG A 48 -15.45 -17.91 1.55
N GLN A 49 -15.86 -16.86 2.24
CA GLN A 49 -16.11 -16.91 3.67
C GLN A 49 -17.54 -16.46 3.96
N PRO A 50 -18.31 -17.23 4.74
CA PRO A 50 -19.70 -16.88 5.06
C PRO A 50 -19.79 -15.67 6.01
N ALA A 51 -18.81 -15.46 6.88
CA ALA A 51 -18.77 -14.36 7.83
C ALA A 51 -17.74 -13.29 7.43
N GLY A 52 -18.02 -12.03 7.75
CA GLY A 52 -17.04 -10.96 7.66
C GLY A 52 -15.95 -11.09 8.73
N VAL A 53 -14.82 -10.47 8.48
CA VAL A 53 -13.68 -10.44 9.40
C VAL A 53 -13.37 -9.00 9.82
N HIS A 54 -12.50 -8.82 10.82
CA HIS A 54 -12.03 -7.52 11.22
C HIS A 54 -11.28 -6.83 10.07
N ALA A 55 -11.43 -5.49 9.93
CA ALA A 55 -10.84 -4.73 8.84
C ALA A 55 -9.31 -4.88 8.73
N VAL A 56 -8.63 -5.01 9.86
CA VAL A 56 -7.17 -5.27 9.94
C VAL A 56 -6.79 -6.55 9.19
N ASP A 57 -7.55 -7.62 9.38
CA ASP A 57 -7.28 -8.93 8.78
C ASP A 57 -7.72 -8.97 7.31
N ALA A 58 -8.86 -8.37 6.96
CA ALA A 58 -9.28 -8.21 5.59
C ALA A 58 -8.25 -7.42 4.77
N THR A 59 -7.71 -6.32 5.34
CA THR A 59 -6.66 -5.52 4.71
C THR A 59 -5.42 -6.35 4.39
N PHE A 60 -4.97 -7.17 5.34
CA PHE A 60 -3.82 -8.05 5.13
C PHE A 60 -4.04 -9.00 3.95
N VAL A 61 -5.17 -9.70 3.93
CA VAL A 61 -5.48 -10.69 2.89
C VAL A 61 -5.62 -10.01 1.52
N ASN A 62 -6.32 -8.89 1.46
CA ASN A 62 -6.56 -8.15 0.22
C ASN A 62 -5.25 -7.63 -0.38
N THR A 63 -4.38 -7.07 0.45
CA THR A 63 -3.05 -6.60 0.03
C THR A 63 -2.17 -7.76 -0.44
N LEU A 64 -2.22 -8.89 0.25
CA LEU A 64 -1.46 -10.08 -0.14
C LEU A 64 -1.86 -10.60 -1.53
N HIS A 65 -3.17 -10.65 -1.81
CA HIS A 65 -3.67 -11.06 -3.12
C HIS A 65 -3.23 -10.06 -4.21
N ALA A 66 -3.31 -8.77 -3.95
CA ALA A 66 -2.86 -7.74 -4.89
C ALA A 66 -1.33 -7.77 -5.13
N ALA A 67 -0.54 -8.14 -4.11
CA ALA A 67 0.92 -8.25 -4.22
C ALA A 67 1.43 -9.52 -4.90
N ALA A 68 0.60 -10.55 -5.05
CA ALA A 68 1.03 -11.91 -5.37
C ALA A 68 1.78 -12.03 -6.71
N LEU A 69 1.44 -11.22 -7.71
CA LEU A 69 1.95 -11.35 -9.07
C LEU A 69 2.99 -10.29 -9.46
N ASP A 70 3.31 -9.34 -8.57
CA ASP A 70 4.14 -8.16 -8.93
C ASP A 70 3.57 -7.38 -10.12
N PHE A 71 2.25 -7.35 -10.26
CA PHE A 71 1.55 -6.73 -11.38
C PHE A 71 0.77 -5.47 -10.96
N ASP A 72 0.86 -5.12 -9.71
CA ASP A 72 0.26 -3.94 -9.10
C ASP A 72 0.86 -2.63 -9.63
N SER A 73 0.06 -1.56 -9.63
CA SER A 73 0.43 -0.23 -10.09
C SER A 73 1.67 0.33 -9.37
N LEU A 74 2.35 1.29 -9.98
CA LEU A 74 3.59 1.87 -9.49
C LEU A 74 3.55 3.39 -9.59
N ASN A 75 3.91 4.08 -8.51
CA ASN A 75 4.20 5.50 -8.48
C ASN A 75 5.69 5.69 -8.17
N ARG A 76 6.50 5.93 -9.20
CA ARG A 76 7.97 6.01 -9.09
C ARG A 76 8.57 4.76 -8.43
N ALA A 77 8.91 4.86 -7.14
CA ALA A 77 9.57 3.79 -6.38
C ALA A 77 8.65 3.10 -5.35
N VAL A 78 7.36 3.45 -5.31
CA VAL A 78 6.41 2.90 -4.34
C VAL A 78 5.13 2.41 -5.00
N HIS A 79 4.56 1.38 -4.41
CA HIS A 79 3.29 0.80 -4.79
C HIS A 79 2.20 1.28 -3.80
N ALA A 80 1.83 2.58 -3.89
CA ALA A 80 0.95 3.22 -2.93
C ALA A 80 -0.45 2.58 -2.92
N ASP A 81 -1.00 2.28 -4.10
CA ASP A 81 -2.34 1.71 -4.24
C ASP A 81 -2.42 0.31 -3.65
N LEU A 82 -1.35 -0.48 -3.80
CA LEU A 82 -1.24 -1.82 -3.24
C LEU A 82 -1.53 -1.88 -1.74
N VAL A 83 -1.20 -0.80 -1.01
CA VAL A 83 -1.33 -0.72 0.44
C VAL A 83 -2.57 0.08 0.85
N CYS A 84 -2.78 1.24 0.22
CA CYS A 84 -3.81 2.18 0.62
C CYS A 84 -5.22 1.77 0.17
N LEU A 85 -5.35 1.13 -1.01
CA LEU A 85 -6.66 0.72 -1.52
C LEU A 85 -7.28 -0.42 -0.68
N PRO A 86 -6.56 -1.53 -0.37
CA PRO A 86 -7.10 -2.56 0.52
C PRO A 86 -7.45 -2.04 1.92
N ALA A 87 -6.65 -1.13 2.46
CA ALA A 87 -6.92 -0.49 3.75
C ALA A 87 -8.21 0.34 3.72
N ALA A 88 -8.33 1.22 2.72
CA ALA A 88 -9.54 2.02 2.52
C ALA A 88 -10.77 1.14 2.28
N TRP A 89 -10.66 0.10 1.45
CA TRP A 89 -11.77 -0.81 1.15
C TRP A 89 -12.29 -1.51 2.40
N SER A 90 -11.40 -2.18 3.12
CA SER A 90 -11.77 -2.91 4.33
C SER A 90 -12.37 -2.00 5.40
N MET A 91 -11.82 -0.80 5.56
CA MET A 91 -12.35 0.18 6.50
C MET A 91 -13.69 0.78 6.05
N ALA A 92 -13.90 1.00 4.75
CA ALA A 92 -15.19 1.47 4.22
C ALA A 92 -16.30 0.44 4.49
N GLU A 93 -16.02 -0.86 4.29
CA GLU A 93 -16.95 -1.92 4.66
C GLU A 93 -17.22 -1.96 6.18
N ALA A 94 -16.19 -1.79 6.99
CA ALA A 94 -16.32 -1.80 8.45
C ALA A 94 -17.17 -0.63 8.97
N SER A 95 -16.94 0.58 8.43
CA SER A 95 -17.63 1.80 8.84
C SER A 95 -18.97 2.01 8.13
N GLY A 96 -19.26 1.29 7.04
CA GLY A 96 -20.42 1.53 6.20
C GLY A 96 -20.32 2.81 5.36
N ALA A 97 -19.11 3.25 5.07
CA ALA A 97 -18.86 4.49 4.33
C ALA A 97 -19.32 4.39 2.86
N GLY A 98 -19.77 5.52 2.31
CA GLY A 98 -20.16 5.62 0.91
C GLY A 98 -18.97 5.67 -0.05
N GLY A 99 -19.23 5.44 -1.33
CA GLY A 99 -18.17 5.40 -2.35
C GLY A 99 -17.39 6.70 -2.50
N ARG A 100 -17.97 7.86 -2.19
CA ARG A 100 -17.28 9.15 -2.19
C ARG A 100 -16.19 9.20 -1.10
N ASP A 101 -16.55 8.82 0.12
CA ASP A 101 -15.65 8.84 1.27
C ASP A 101 -14.55 7.79 1.13
N PHE A 102 -14.91 6.61 0.62
CA PHE A 102 -13.97 5.57 0.25
C PHE A 102 -12.90 6.08 -0.73
N ILE A 103 -13.31 6.68 -1.87
CA ILE A 103 -12.37 7.20 -2.87
C ILE A 103 -11.52 8.32 -2.26
N ALA A 104 -12.11 9.22 -1.48
CA ALA A 104 -11.38 10.31 -0.85
C ALA A 104 -10.33 9.82 0.15
N ALA A 105 -10.64 8.79 0.94
CA ALA A 105 -9.72 8.19 1.89
C ALA A 105 -8.58 7.43 1.19
N TYR A 106 -8.90 6.63 0.17
CA TYR A 106 -7.94 5.92 -0.65
C TYR A 106 -6.94 6.89 -1.30
N VAL A 107 -7.46 7.92 -1.99
CA VAL A 107 -6.62 8.92 -2.66
C VAL A 107 -5.76 9.68 -1.67
N ALA A 108 -6.28 10.07 -0.50
CA ALA A 108 -5.51 10.78 0.52
C ALA A 108 -4.31 9.95 1.03
N GLY A 109 -4.53 8.66 1.30
CA GLY A 109 -3.47 7.75 1.71
C GLY A 109 -2.41 7.57 0.62
N SER A 110 -2.84 7.29 -0.63
CA SER A 110 -1.94 7.07 -1.76
C SER A 110 -1.17 8.34 -2.16
N GLU A 111 -1.80 9.51 -2.11
CA GLU A 111 -1.15 10.80 -2.33
C GLU A 111 -0.03 11.04 -1.34
N LEU A 112 -0.28 10.79 -0.06
CA LEU A 112 0.69 11.00 0.99
C LEU A 112 1.91 10.06 0.86
N VAL A 113 1.69 8.77 0.57
CA VAL A 113 2.76 7.81 0.30
C VAL A 113 3.60 8.26 -0.90
N SER A 114 2.96 8.71 -1.97
CA SER A 114 3.63 9.20 -3.18
C SER A 114 4.49 10.43 -2.88
N ARG A 115 3.98 11.38 -2.10
CA ARG A 115 4.70 12.58 -1.68
C ARG A 115 5.89 12.26 -0.78
N TRP A 116 5.74 11.41 0.20
CA TRP A 116 6.85 10.98 1.06
C TRP A 116 7.93 10.25 0.27
N SER A 117 7.56 9.37 -0.65
CA SER A 117 8.51 8.72 -1.54
C SER A 117 9.26 9.71 -2.43
N ARG A 118 8.56 10.75 -2.91
CA ARG A 118 9.17 11.80 -3.75
C ARG A 118 10.13 12.70 -2.97
N ALA A 119 9.76 13.05 -1.75
CA ALA A 119 10.58 13.87 -0.86
C ALA A 119 11.84 13.15 -0.33
N ALA A 120 11.86 11.81 -0.43
CA ALA A 120 13.03 11.02 -0.06
C ALA A 120 14.15 11.22 -1.09
N GLN A 121 15.32 11.58 -0.61
CA GLN A 121 16.52 11.84 -1.42
C GLN A 121 17.64 10.88 -1.04
N GLY A 122 18.48 10.52 -2.00
CA GLY A 122 19.58 9.59 -1.78
C GLY A 122 19.17 8.11 -1.67
N PRO A 123 20.12 7.24 -1.38
CA PRO A 123 19.89 5.80 -1.36
C PRO A 123 19.00 5.37 -0.20
N SER A 124 18.15 4.41 -0.44
CA SER A 124 17.20 3.87 0.54
C SER A 124 17.85 3.03 1.67
N LYS A 125 19.17 2.88 1.65
CA LYS A 125 19.91 2.00 2.59
C LYS A 125 19.33 0.58 2.69
N GLY A 126 18.72 0.10 1.61
CA GLY A 126 18.10 -1.23 1.56
C GLY A 126 16.68 -1.33 2.12
N TRP A 127 16.03 -0.23 2.47
CA TRP A 127 14.62 -0.22 2.85
C TRP A 127 13.69 -0.38 1.65
N SER A 128 12.58 -1.08 1.85
CA SER A 128 11.48 -1.14 0.89
C SER A 128 10.57 0.08 1.07
N GLY A 129 10.60 1.01 0.13
CA GLY A 129 9.80 2.25 0.22
C GLY A 129 8.30 1.98 0.36
N THR A 130 7.76 1.00 -0.37
CA THR A 130 6.35 0.60 -0.25
C THR A 130 5.99 0.15 1.17
N SER A 131 6.84 -0.66 1.79
CA SER A 131 6.59 -1.16 3.14
C SER A 131 6.84 -0.10 4.20
N LEU A 132 7.82 0.77 3.96
CA LEU A 132 8.19 1.85 4.87
C LEU A 132 7.09 2.92 4.99
N TYR A 133 6.62 3.42 3.86
CA TYR A 133 5.64 4.52 3.80
C TYR A 133 4.19 4.04 3.68
N GLY A 134 3.98 2.82 3.18
CA GLY A 134 2.65 2.31 2.92
C GLY A 134 1.78 2.21 4.18
N GLY A 135 2.37 1.80 5.31
CA GLY A 135 1.67 1.74 6.59
C GLY A 135 1.13 3.10 7.05
N LEU A 136 1.88 4.17 6.77
CA LEU A 136 1.45 5.54 7.09
C LEU A 136 0.25 5.95 6.23
N GLY A 137 0.31 5.66 4.92
CA GLY A 137 -0.82 5.90 4.02
C GLY A 137 -2.06 5.09 4.37
N ALA A 138 -1.89 3.83 4.77
CA ALA A 138 -2.98 2.97 5.25
C ALA A 138 -3.62 3.53 6.54
N ALA A 139 -2.80 4.08 7.46
CA ALA A 139 -3.28 4.73 8.67
C ALA A 139 -4.10 6.00 8.35
N VAL A 140 -3.66 6.79 7.38
CA VAL A 140 -4.43 7.96 6.89
C VAL A 140 -5.75 7.54 6.27
N ALA A 141 -5.75 6.55 5.39
CA ALA A 141 -6.97 6.05 4.74
C ALA A 141 -7.96 5.49 5.77
N ALA A 142 -7.48 4.69 6.72
CA ALA A 142 -8.30 4.14 7.79
C ALA A 142 -8.83 5.24 8.73
N GLY A 143 -7.96 6.11 9.21
CA GLY A 143 -8.34 7.19 10.13
C GLY A 143 -9.34 8.16 9.53
N LYS A 144 -9.23 8.45 8.22
CA LYS A 144 -10.21 9.26 7.51
C LYS A 144 -11.60 8.61 7.47
N LEU A 145 -11.68 7.31 7.23
CA LEU A 145 -12.94 6.55 7.23
C LEU A 145 -13.51 6.32 8.63
N MET A 146 -12.65 6.34 9.65
CA MET A 146 -13.04 6.36 11.06
C MET A 146 -13.42 7.77 11.54
N GLN A 147 -13.27 8.80 10.70
CA GLN A 147 -13.51 10.21 11.05
C GLN A 147 -12.71 10.69 12.26
N LEU A 148 -11.44 10.21 12.36
CA LEU A 148 -10.59 10.59 13.47
C LEU A 148 -10.30 12.09 13.46
N PRO A 149 -10.36 12.78 14.63
CA PRO A 149 -9.88 14.15 14.77
C PRO A 149 -8.40 14.28 14.35
N ASP A 150 -7.98 15.44 13.88
CA ASP A 150 -6.62 15.68 13.38
C ASP A 150 -5.53 15.25 14.34
N VAL A 151 -5.70 15.53 15.64
CA VAL A 151 -4.75 15.11 16.68
C VAL A 151 -4.65 13.59 16.75
N THR A 152 -5.78 12.90 16.72
CA THR A 152 -5.82 11.44 16.77
C THR A 152 -5.25 10.83 15.48
N LEU A 153 -5.51 11.46 14.32
CA LEU A 153 -4.93 11.03 13.04
C LEU A 153 -3.41 11.16 13.04
N ARG A 154 -2.86 12.25 13.64
CA ARG A 154 -1.40 12.38 13.82
C ARG A 154 -0.84 11.24 14.67
N HIS A 155 -1.52 10.86 15.75
CA HIS A 155 -1.11 9.69 16.54
C HIS A 155 -1.17 8.40 15.74
N ALA A 156 -2.17 8.20 14.88
CA ALA A 156 -2.25 7.03 14.00
C ALA A 156 -1.04 6.94 13.05
N ILE A 157 -0.65 8.07 12.45
CA ILE A 157 0.56 8.15 11.59
C ILE A 157 1.83 7.85 12.40
N GLY A 158 2.00 8.44 13.58
CA GLY A 158 3.16 8.21 14.44
C GLY A 158 3.25 6.77 14.95
N LEU A 159 2.12 6.14 15.28
CA LEU A 159 2.07 4.71 15.63
C LEU A 159 2.44 3.83 14.42
N ALA A 160 2.02 4.19 13.22
CA ALA A 160 2.43 3.50 12.01
C ALA A 160 3.94 3.64 11.75
N CYS A 161 4.53 4.82 12.02
CA CYS A 161 5.99 5.02 11.98
C CYS A 161 6.74 4.07 12.92
N SER A 162 6.21 3.85 14.13
CA SER A 162 6.83 2.95 15.12
C SER A 162 6.84 1.49 14.69
N GLN A 163 6.02 1.13 13.69
CA GLN A 163 5.93 -0.22 13.14
C GLN A 163 6.48 -0.32 11.72
N ALA A 164 7.01 0.78 11.16
CA ALA A 164 7.54 0.80 9.81
C ALA A 164 8.73 -0.14 9.67
N ALA A 165 8.64 -1.05 8.71
CA ALA A 165 9.64 -2.10 8.50
C ALA A 165 9.65 -2.53 7.02
N GLY A 166 10.51 -3.51 6.71
CA GLY A 166 10.61 -4.11 5.38
C GLY A 166 11.88 -3.70 4.66
N THR A 167 12.65 -4.72 4.23
CA THR A 167 13.94 -4.52 3.58
C THR A 167 13.99 -5.16 2.20
N GLN A 168 14.91 -4.70 1.37
CA GLN A 168 15.18 -5.26 0.05
C GLN A 168 15.84 -6.64 0.10
N GLN A 169 16.28 -7.11 1.27
CA GLN A 169 16.89 -8.43 1.39
C GLN A 169 15.96 -9.55 0.90
N ALA A 170 14.66 -9.43 1.18
CA ALA A 170 13.66 -10.35 0.67
C ALA A 170 13.59 -10.40 -0.87
N ASN A 171 13.93 -9.28 -1.53
CA ASN A 171 13.99 -9.21 -2.99
C ASN A 171 15.30 -9.84 -3.53
N VAL A 172 16.42 -9.62 -2.83
CA VAL A 172 17.71 -10.20 -3.19
C VAL A 172 17.66 -11.74 -3.10
N GLU A 173 17.08 -12.27 -2.02
CA GLU A 173 16.96 -13.72 -1.79
C GLU A 173 15.75 -14.36 -2.49
N GLN A 174 14.92 -13.57 -3.17
CA GLN A 174 13.74 -14.04 -3.91
C GLN A 174 12.77 -14.88 -3.06
N VAL A 175 12.59 -14.48 -1.80
CA VAL A 175 11.73 -15.17 -0.85
C VAL A 175 10.33 -14.57 -0.77
N LEU A 176 9.39 -15.37 -0.26
CA LEU A 176 7.97 -14.99 -0.14
C LEU A 176 7.74 -13.70 0.66
N SER A 177 8.60 -13.39 1.62
CA SER A 177 8.44 -12.20 2.46
C SER A 177 8.41 -10.89 1.65
N LYS A 178 8.98 -10.86 0.44
CA LYS A 178 8.80 -9.73 -0.50
C LYS A 178 7.32 -9.39 -0.72
N ARG A 179 6.47 -10.42 -0.86
CA ARG A 179 5.03 -10.25 -1.10
C ARG A 179 4.25 -9.95 0.19
N LEU A 180 4.80 -10.36 1.33
CA LEU A 180 4.20 -10.15 2.64
C LEU A 180 4.42 -8.75 3.20
N GLN A 181 5.57 -8.15 2.93
CA GLN A 181 5.94 -6.87 3.50
C GLN A 181 4.88 -5.77 3.25
N PRO A 182 4.34 -5.57 2.03
CA PRO A 182 3.26 -4.61 1.80
C PRO A 182 1.98 -4.95 2.58
N ALA A 183 1.64 -6.24 2.68
CA ALA A 183 0.45 -6.68 3.40
C ALA A 183 0.58 -6.44 4.92
N LEU A 184 1.76 -6.66 5.48
CA LEU A 184 2.06 -6.33 6.87
C LEU A 184 2.00 -4.82 7.09
N ALA A 185 2.55 -4.01 6.20
CA ALA A 185 2.49 -2.56 6.29
C ALA A 185 1.04 -2.03 6.26
N ALA A 186 0.21 -2.53 5.32
CA ALA A 186 -1.20 -2.16 5.24
C ALA A 186 -1.98 -2.51 6.53
N ARG A 187 -1.79 -3.75 7.01
CA ARG A 187 -2.38 -4.24 8.25
C ARG A 187 -2.01 -3.36 9.43
N GLN A 188 -0.73 -3.04 9.58
CA GLN A 188 -0.21 -2.23 10.68
C GLN A 188 -0.73 -0.80 10.64
N GLY A 189 -0.90 -0.21 9.44
CA GLY A 189 -1.50 1.12 9.31
C GLY A 189 -2.95 1.16 9.78
N VAL A 190 -3.78 0.19 9.39
CA VAL A 190 -5.17 0.08 9.88
C VAL A 190 -5.19 -0.17 11.39
N PHE A 191 -4.32 -1.04 11.90
CA PHE A 191 -4.19 -1.30 13.34
C PHE A 191 -3.77 -0.05 14.12
N ALA A 192 -2.82 0.74 13.59
CA ALA A 192 -2.40 2.00 14.18
C ALA A 192 -3.55 3.01 14.31
N ALA A 193 -4.43 3.09 13.30
CA ALA A 193 -5.62 3.94 13.36
C ALA A 193 -6.58 3.49 14.49
N HIS A 194 -6.78 2.19 14.67
CA HIS A 194 -7.58 1.66 15.78
C HIS A 194 -6.94 1.93 17.14
N LEU A 195 -5.62 1.77 17.27
CA LEU A 195 -4.91 2.10 18.50
C LEU A 195 -5.06 3.58 18.88
N ALA A 196 -4.87 4.48 17.90
CA ALA A 196 -5.05 5.91 18.12
C ALA A 196 -6.48 6.24 18.53
N ALA A 197 -7.48 5.65 17.87
CA ALA A 197 -8.90 5.80 18.23
C ALA A 197 -9.19 5.34 19.68
N SER A 198 -8.41 4.38 20.19
CA SER A 198 -8.52 3.89 21.58
C SER A 198 -7.70 4.72 22.57
N GLY A 199 -7.11 5.85 22.16
CA GLY A 199 -6.37 6.76 23.03
C GLY A 199 -4.85 6.52 23.10
N ALA A 200 -4.29 5.61 22.28
CA ALA A 200 -2.85 5.45 22.22
C ALA A 200 -2.20 6.69 21.56
N SER A 201 -1.16 7.22 22.18
CA SER A 201 -0.40 8.36 21.70
C SER A 201 0.88 7.93 20.99
N ALA A 202 1.39 8.81 20.11
CA ALA A 202 2.66 8.65 19.42
C ALA A 202 3.46 9.96 19.49
N PRO A 203 4.78 9.92 19.21
CA PRO A 203 5.60 11.12 19.10
C PRO A 203 5.03 12.08 18.04
N GLU A 204 4.97 13.35 18.35
CA GLU A 204 4.51 14.39 17.42
C GLU A 204 5.40 14.47 16.17
N HIS A 205 6.71 14.35 16.36
CA HIS A 205 7.74 14.40 15.31
C HIS A 205 8.22 13.00 14.88
N ALA A 206 7.29 12.05 14.74
CA ALA A 206 7.63 10.67 14.39
C ALA A 206 8.32 10.51 13.02
N LEU A 207 8.10 11.43 12.09
CA LEU A 207 8.70 11.42 10.75
C LEU A 207 10.02 12.18 10.72
N GLU A 208 10.01 13.48 11.06
CA GLU A 208 11.08 14.45 10.87
C GLU A 208 11.97 14.65 12.11
N GLY A 209 11.58 14.13 13.26
CA GLY A 209 12.31 14.29 14.51
C GLY A 209 13.73 13.73 14.45
N ARG A 210 14.56 14.11 15.42
CA ARG A 210 15.97 13.66 15.53
C ARG A 210 16.14 12.15 15.37
N PHE A 211 15.19 11.36 15.88
CA PHE A 211 15.12 9.91 15.75
C PHE A 211 13.85 9.48 14.99
N GLY A 212 13.32 10.36 14.16
CA GLY A 212 12.18 10.11 13.31
C GLY A 212 12.52 9.15 12.17
N LEU A 213 11.48 8.65 11.50
CA LEU A 213 11.61 7.66 10.44
C LEU A 213 12.59 8.10 9.33
N ARG A 214 12.58 9.38 8.94
CA ARG A 214 13.48 9.95 7.92
C ARG A 214 14.95 9.81 8.33
N ALA A 215 15.29 10.25 9.52
CA ALA A 215 16.67 10.25 9.99
C ALA A 215 17.27 8.83 10.03
N LEU A 216 16.43 7.83 10.35
CA LEU A 216 16.86 6.44 10.51
C LEU A 216 16.89 5.67 9.17
N THR A 217 16.07 6.06 8.20
CA THR A 217 15.88 5.27 6.98
C THR A 217 16.49 5.93 5.75
N GLN A 218 15.90 6.99 5.27
CA GLN A 218 16.30 7.67 4.05
C GLN A 218 16.15 9.18 4.23
N PRO A 219 17.25 9.94 4.15
CA PRO A 219 17.18 11.38 4.23
C PRO A 219 16.28 11.95 3.14
N GLY A 220 15.73 13.12 3.39
CA GLY A 220 14.86 13.80 2.44
C GLY A 220 14.57 15.21 2.87
N ASP A 221 13.86 15.91 2.00
CA ASP A 221 13.39 17.26 2.24
C ASP A 221 11.86 17.22 2.46
N ASP A 222 11.46 17.23 3.73
CA ASP A 222 10.07 17.12 4.11
C ASP A 222 9.23 18.34 3.70
N SER A 223 9.85 19.49 3.38
CA SER A 223 9.13 20.65 2.82
C SER A 223 8.47 20.30 1.48
N GLN A 224 9.08 19.42 0.69
CA GLN A 224 8.56 18.95 -0.58
C GLN A 224 7.28 18.09 -0.45
N VAL A 225 7.01 17.56 0.73
CA VAL A 225 5.75 16.81 0.98
C VAL A 225 4.54 17.73 0.86
N LEU A 226 4.68 18.97 1.29
CA LEU A 226 3.60 19.96 1.28
C LEU A 226 3.61 20.85 0.03
N ASP A 227 4.67 20.81 -0.78
CA ASP A 227 4.78 21.65 -1.97
C ASP A 227 3.67 21.32 -2.98
N GLY A 228 2.93 22.34 -3.42
CA GLY A 228 1.81 22.21 -4.34
C GLY A 228 0.66 21.31 -3.82
N LEU A 229 0.57 21.08 -2.50
CA LEU A 229 -0.54 20.32 -1.91
C LEU A 229 -1.89 20.90 -2.31
N TRP A 230 -2.84 20.04 -2.73
CA TRP A 230 -4.15 20.38 -3.27
C TRP A 230 -4.17 21.04 -4.66
N GLN A 231 -3.01 21.39 -5.23
CA GLN A 231 -2.89 21.94 -6.58
C GLN A 231 -2.30 20.89 -7.54
N GLN A 232 -1.29 20.17 -7.10
CA GLN A 232 -0.61 19.12 -7.85
C GLN A 232 -0.80 17.78 -7.13
N TRP A 233 -1.38 16.81 -7.82
CA TRP A 233 -1.65 15.49 -7.30
C TRP A 233 -0.59 14.49 -7.77
N GLN A 234 0.32 14.10 -6.88
CA GLN A 234 1.34 13.07 -7.15
C GLN A 234 0.71 11.69 -7.39
N PHE A 235 -0.48 11.46 -6.84
CA PHE A 235 -1.31 10.30 -7.12
C PHE A 235 -1.57 10.09 -8.63
N LEU A 236 -1.64 11.15 -9.43
CA LEU A 236 -1.90 11.06 -10.86
C LEU A 236 -0.71 10.51 -11.66
N ASP A 237 0.49 10.49 -11.09
CA ASP A 237 1.69 9.90 -11.68
C ASP A 237 1.72 8.37 -11.54
N THR A 238 0.72 7.77 -10.86
CA THR A 238 0.62 6.32 -10.73
C THR A 238 0.29 5.68 -12.08
N GLY A 239 1.18 4.81 -12.54
CA GLY A 239 1.05 4.08 -13.79
C GLY A 239 0.66 2.61 -13.58
N LEU A 240 -0.04 2.05 -14.56
CA LEU A 240 -0.34 0.62 -14.65
C LEU A 240 0.87 -0.12 -15.23
N LYS A 241 1.13 -1.33 -14.78
CA LYS A 241 2.13 -2.20 -15.37
C LYS A 241 1.59 -2.88 -16.65
N ALA A 242 2.41 -2.97 -17.66
CA ALA A 242 2.08 -3.70 -18.90
C ALA A 242 2.34 -5.21 -18.75
N TYR A 243 3.24 -5.61 -17.85
CA TYR A 243 3.66 -7.00 -17.67
C TYR A 243 3.65 -7.39 -16.19
N PRO A 244 3.30 -8.66 -15.85
CA PRO A 244 3.24 -9.15 -14.48
C PRO A 244 4.64 -9.46 -13.92
N VAL A 245 5.50 -8.46 -13.89
CA VAL A 245 6.88 -8.54 -13.40
C VAL A 245 7.31 -7.21 -12.76
N CYS A 246 8.49 -7.20 -12.16
CA CYS A 246 9.09 -5.96 -11.67
C CYS A 246 9.20 -4.93 -12.81
N ALA A 247 8.83 -3.68 -12.54
CA ALA A 247 8.83 -2.60 -13.53
C ALA A 247 10.22 -2.35 -14.16
N CYS A 248 11.30 -2.63 -13.44
CA CYS A 248 12.66 -2.55 -13.97
C CYS A 248 12.91 -3.46 -15.18
N SER A 249 12.11 -4.52 -15.35
CA SER A 249 12.24 -5.45 -16.48
C SER A 249 11.43 -5.04 -17.71
N HIS A 250 10.53 -4.07 -17.60
CA HIS A 250 9.61 -3.70 -18.70
C HIS A 250 10.36 -3.22 -19.94
N ALA A 251 11.37 -2.36 -19.77
CA ALA A 251 12.15 -1.86 -20.91
C ALA A 251 12.88 -2.99 -21.67
N ALA A 252 13.40 -3.98 -20.95
CA ALA A 252 14.04 -5.14 -21.56
C ALA A 252 13.02 -6.01 -22.33
N ILE A 253 11.83 -6.21 -21.77
CA ILE A 253 10.74 -6.95 -22.44
C ILE A 253 10.33 -6.24 -23.73
N GLU A 254 10.12 -4.91 -23.68
CA GLU A 254 9.76 -4.11 -24.86
C GLU A 254 10.84 -4.19 -25.96
N ALA A 255 12.12 -4.10 -25.57
CA ALA A 255 13.23 -4.24 -26.50
C ALA A 255 13.24 -5.62 -27.18
N CYS A 256 13.05 -6.69 -26.40
CA CYS A 256 12.99 -8.05 -26.95
C CYS A 256 11.78 -8.24 -27.89
N LEU A 257 10.62 -7.70 -27.55
CA LEU A 257 9.43 -7.77 -28.41
C LEU A 257 9.64 -7.00 -29.71
N SER A 258 10.27 -5.83 -29.66
CA SER A 258 10.60 -5.02 -30.84
C SER A 258 11.59 -5.74 -31.76
N LEU A 259 12.62 -6.36 -31.19
CA LEU A 259 13.58 -7.17 -31.95
C LEU A 259 12.91 -8.39 -32.59
N ARG A 260 12.03 -9.08 -31.88
CA ARG A 260 11.27 -10.21 -32.42
C ARG A 260 10.46 -9.80 -33.66
N LEU A 261 9.82 -8.64 -33.63
CA LEU A 261 9.06 -8.14 -34.78
C LEU A 261 9.95 -7.85 -35.97
N SER A 262 11.19 -7.36 -35.76
CA SER A 262 12.14 -7.12 -36.84
C SER A 262 12.70 -8.40 -37.43
N LEU A 263 12.79 -9.48 -36.69
CA LEU A 263 13.30 -10.78 -37.14
C LEU A 263 12.27 -11.61 -37.93
N ILE A 264 10.99 -11.27 -37.89
CA ILE A 264 9.95 -11.93 -38.70
C ILE A 264 10.11 -11.63 -40.20
N HIS A 265 10.87 -10.61 -40.58
CA HIS A 265 11.11 -10.19 -41.92
C HIS A 265 12.47 -10.68 -42.50
N ILE A 266 13.20 -11.51 -41.79
CA ILE A 266 14.40 -12.21 -42.21
C ILE A 266 14.06 -13.67 -42.50
#